data_afe79d8a68c5be6b1c291dd033e7194f
#
_entry.id   afe79d8a68c5be6b1c291dd033e7194f
#
_cell.length_a   1.000
_cell.length_b   1.000
_cell.length_c   1.000
_cell.angle_alpha   90.00
_cell.angle_beta   90.00
_cell.angle_gamma   90.00
#
_symmetry.space_group_name_H-M   'P 1'
#
loop_
_entity.id
_entity.type
_entity.pdbx_description
1 polymer ?
#
loop_
_entity_poly.entity_id
_entity_poly.type
_entity_poly.pdbx_seq_one_letter_code
_entity_poly.pdbx_strand_id
1 'polypeptide(L)'
;MSPSLHYSFDSLISIFHALGGVIAWGLFLVAAWQLRRAKSAGAVMMLIGASLQVFRVISGLADFLVVSTFGFGQGTQFLMFIFAFAGTAGTVLFALGLLIHALRQQATVRRLEELERILHDQQASGQR
;
A
#
# COMPACT_ATOMS: atom_id res chain seq x y z
N MET A 1 -6.16 -23.41 32.54
CA MET A 1 -5.34 -23.24 31.32
C MET A 1 -3.99 -22.69 31.72
N SER A 2 -2.92 -23.34 31.36
CA SER A 2 -1.56 -22.93 31.77
C SER A 2 -1.16 -21.64 31.03
N PRO A 3 -0.52 -20.68 31.72
CA PRO A 3 -0.10 -19.39 31.12
C PRO A 3 0.80 -19.54 29.89
N SER A 4 1.53 -20.65 29.78
CA SER A 4 2.41 -20.96 28.64
C SER A 4 1.66 -21.17 27.31
N LEU A 5 0.43 -21.65 27.32
CA LEU A 5 -0.38 -21.85 26.11
C LEU A 5 -0.90 -20.52 25.52
N HIS A 6 -1.22 -19.53 26.36
CA HIS A 6 -1.63 -18.21 25.89
C HIS A 6 -0.49 -17.47 25.17
N TYR A 7 0.72 -17.50 25.72
CA TYR A 7 1.88 -16.87 25.08
C TYR A 7 2.20 -17.47 23.70
N SER A 8 2.05 -18.77 23.54
CA SER A 8 2.30 -19.45 22.25
C SER A 8 1.25 -19.07 21.20
N PHE A 9 0.00 -18.90 21.60
CA PHE A 9 -1.10 -18.57 20.69
C PHE A 9 -1.02 -17.13 20.20
N ASP A 10 -0.72 -16.18 21.09
CA ASP A 10 -0.55 -14.77 20.77
C ASP A 10 0.65 -14.54 19.85
N SER A 11 1.74 -15.28 20.07
CA SER A 11 2.92 -15.24 19.19
C SER A 11 2.61 -15.77 17.78
N LEU A 12 1.85 -16.86 17.65
CA LEU A 12 1.42 -17.39 16.36
C LEU A 12 0.53 -16.41 15.59
N ILE A 13 -0.46 -15.81 16.26
CA ILE A 13 -1.35 -14.80 15.66
C ILE A 13 -0.52 -13.61 15.16
N SER A 14 0.45 -13.14 15.95
CA SER A 14 1.32 -12.03 15.58
C SER A 14 2.16 -12.33 14.33
N ILE A 15 2.72 -13.54 14.24
CA ILE A 15 3.49 -14.00 13.07
C ILE A 15 2.60 -14.09 11.83
N PHE A 16 1.39 -14.65 11.96
CA PHE A 16 0.44 -14.72 10.84
C PHE A 16 0.02 -13.33 10.36
N HIS A 17 -0.19 -12.39 11.28
CA HIS A 17 -0.52 -11.01 10.94
C HIS A 17 0.62 -10.30 10.21
N ALA A 18 1.85 -10.51 10.68
CA ALA A 18 3.05 -9.96 10.03
C ALA A 18 3.27 -10.54 8.63
N LEU A 19 3.16 -11.87 8.47
CA LEU A 19 3.26 -12.53 7.16
C LEU A 19 2.16 -12.06 6.19
N GLY A 20 0.92 -12.00 6.65
CA GLY A 20 -0.19 -11.46 5.86
C GLY A 20 0.06 -10.01 5.43
N GLY A 21 0.60 -9.20 6.31
CA GLY A 21 1.01 -7.83 6.02
C GLY A 21 2.09 -7.74 4.94
N VAL A 22 3.14 -8.55 5.03
CA VAL A 22 4.22 -8.60 4.03
C VAL A 22 3.67 -8.98 2.65
N ILE A 23 2.84 -10.02 2.60
CA ILE A 23 2.25 -10.50 1.34
C ILE A 23 1.34 -9.41 0.75
N ALA A 24 0.42 -8.84 1.53
CA ALA A 24 -0.51 -7.83 1.06
C ALA A 24 0.23 -6.59 0.52
N TRP A 25 1.16 -6.04 1.29
CA TRP A 25 1.91 -4.86 0.88
C TRP A 25 2.91 -5.15 -0.25
N GLY A 26 3.46 -6.36 -0.32
CA GLY A 26 4.25 -6.82 -1.44
C GLY A 26 3.45 -6.85 -2.75
N LEU A 27 2.21 -7.34 -2.72
CA LEU A 27 1.32 -7.30 -3.87
C LEU A 27 0.97 -5.87 -4.29
N PHE A 28 0.71 -4.96 -3.32
CA PHE A 28 0.48 -3.55 -3.62
C PHE A 28 1.71 -2.88 -4.23
N LEU A 29 2.91 -3.25 -3.80
CA LEU A 29 4.16 -2.75 -4.36
C LEU A 29 4.34 -3.20 -5.82
N VAL A 30 4.05 -4.47 -6.12
CA VAL A 30 4.09 -5.00 -7.50
C VAL A 30 3.05 -4.30 -8.37
N ALA A 31 1.83 -4.11 -7.88
CA ALA A 31 0.79 -3.38 -8.59
C ALA A 31 1.20 -1.93 -8.87
N ALA A 32 1.72 -1.22 -7.88
CA ALA A 32 2.20 0.15 -8.02
C ALA A 32 3.39 0.24 -9.00
N TRP A 33 4.27 -0.77 -9.02
CA TRP A 33 5.37 -0.87 -9.97
C TRP A 33 4.87 -0.99 -11.43
N GLN A 34 3.86 -1.83 -11.66
CA GLN A 34 3.24 -1.95 -12.98
C GLN A 34 2.58 -0.63 -13.42
N LEU A 35 1.90 0.06 -12.50
CA LEU A 35 1.29 1.36 -12.76
C LEU A 35 2.31 2.47 -13.02
N ARG A 36 3.57 2.32 -12.58
CA ARG A 36 4.64 3.28 -12.87
C ARG A 36 4.86 3.48 -14.38
N ARG A 37 4.59 2.47 -15.19
CA ARG A 37 4.66 2.57 -16.66
C ARG A 37 3.71 3.64 -17.22
N ALA A 38 2.63 3.95 -16.51
CA ALA A 38 1.68 5.00 -16.87
C ALA A 38 2.17 6.44 -16.61
N LYS A 39 3.40 6.63 -16.07
CA LYS A 39 4.04 7.93 -15.77
C LYS A 39 3.11 8.90 -15.01
N SER A 40 2.26 8.38 -14.10
CA SER A 40 1.34 9.21 -13.33
C SER A 40 1.90 9.52 -11.94
N ALA A 41 1.70 10.75 -11.48
CA ALA A 41 2.08 11.16 -10.12
C ALA A 41 1.42 10.27 -9.05
N GLY A 42 0.18 9.84 -9.28
CA GLY A 42 -0.53 8.92 -8.40
C GLY A 42 0.18 7.56 -8.26
N ALA A 43 0.70 7.01 -9.37
CA ALA A 43 1.45 5.76 -9.35
C ALA A 43 2.75 5.86 -8.53
N VAL A 44 3.44 7.00 -8.61
CA VAL A 44 4.65 7.26 -7.81
C VAL A 44 4.31 7.34 -6.32
N MET A 45 3.25 8.05 -5.96
CA MET A 45 2.78 8.15 -4.57
C MET A 45 2.36 6.79 -4.00
N MET A 46 1.67 5.96 -4.79
CA MET A 46 1.33 4.59 -4.40
C MET A 46 2.58 3.74 -4.15
N LEU A 47 3.59 3.86 -5.02
CA LEU A 47 4.85 3.13 -4.87
C LEU A 47 5.58 3.52 -3.59
N ILE A 48 5.71 4.81 -3.31
CA ILE A 48 6.34 5.31 -2.09
C ILE A 48 5.56 4.84 -0.85
N GLY A 49 4.24 4.98 -0.86
CA GLY A 49 3.38 4.54 0.24
C GLY A 49 3.49 3.03 0.51
N ALA A 50 3.45 2.21 -0.54
CA ALA A 50 3.62 0.75 -0.42
C ALA A 50 5.02 0.37 0.09
N SER A 51 6.07 1.05 -0.38
CA SER A 51 7.45 0.81 0.09
C SER A 51 7.61 1.12 1.59
N LEU A 52 7.03 2.22 2.06
CA LEU A 52 7.02 2.58 3.48
C LEU A 52 6.29 1.54 4.34
N GLN A 53 5.21 0.97 3.84
CA GLN A 53 4.48 -0.08 4.55
C GLN A 53 5.25 -1.40 4.62
N VAL A 54 5.87 -1.82 3.53
CA VAL A 54 6.75 -3.00 3.52
C VAL A 54 7.89 -2.81 4.52
N PHE A 55 8.53 -1.64 4.50
CA PHE A 55 9.60 -1.30 5.43
C PHE A 55 9.12 -1.37 6.88
N ARG A 56 7.94 -0.81 7.20
CA ARG A 56 7.34 -0.88 8.54
C ARG A 56 7.13 -2.33 8.99
N VAL A 57 6.60 -3.20 8.13
CA VAL A 57 6.31 -4.59 8.48
C VAL A 57 7.61 -5.37 8.75
N ILE A 58 8.63 -5.16 7.90
CA ILE A 58 9.95 -5.79 8.08
C ILE A 58 10.60 -5.29 9.38
N SER A 59 10.53 -3.98 9.65
CA SER A 59 11.08 -3.40 10.87
C SER A 59 10.35 -3.90 12.12
N GLY A 60 9.03 -4.06 12.08
CA GLY A 60 8.26 -4.64 13.18
C GLY A 60 8.64 -6.09 13.49
N LEU A 61 8.98 -6.88 12.48
CA LEU A 61 9.54 -8.23 12.67
C LEU A 61 10.93 -8.18 13.33
N ALA A 62 11.78 -7.26 12.88
CA ALA A 62 13.10 -7.07 13.47
C ALA A 62 13.01 -6.59 14.93
N ASP A 63 12.11 -5.65 15.23
CA ASP A 63 11.85 -5.17 16.60
C ASP A 63 11.37 -6.30 17.51
N PHE A 64 10.50 -7.17 17.03
CA PHE A 64 10.05 -8.34 17.79
C PHE A 64 11.22 -9.24 18.18
N LEU A 65 12.15 -9.50 17.24
CA LEU A 65 13.35 -10.30 17.50
C LEU A 65 14.30 -9.62 18.49
N VAL A 66 14.50 -8.31 18.34
CA VAL A 66 15.38 -7.52 19.24
C VAL A 66 14.80 -7.46 20.66
N VAL A 67 13.51 -7.19 20.80
CA VAL A 67 12.84 -7.12 22.11
C VAL A 67 12.83 -8.47 22.80
N SER A 68 12.63 -9.57 22.07
CA SER A 68 12.66 -10.92 22.64
C SER A 68 14.04 -11.33 23.12
N THR A 69 15.12 -10.76 22.55
CA THR A 69 16.51 -11.12 22.87
C THR A 69 17.14 -10.18 23.91
N PHE A 70 16.89 -8.88 23.82
CA PHE A 70 17.56 -7.85 24.62
C PHE A 70 16.65 -7.11 25.61
N GLY A 71 15.33 -7.33 25.55
CA GLY A 71 14.36 -6.68 26.42
C GLY A 71 13.98 -5.26 25.96
N PHE A 72 13.01 -4.67 26.66
CA PHE A 72 12.51 -3.32 26.40
C PHE A 72 13.49 -2.26 26.93
N GLY A 73 14.04 -1.42 26.04
CA GLY A 73 14.83 -0.25 26.37
C GLY A 73 14.19 1.05 25.84
N GLN A 74 14.63 2.21 26.37
CA GLN A 74 14.13 3.53 25.91
C GLN A 74 14.37 3.77 24.42
N GLY A 75 15.46 3.24 23.85
CA GLY A 75 15.77 3.31 22.43
C GLY A 75 14.76 2.56 21.56
N THR A 76 14.27 1.42 22.05
CA THR A 76 13.30 0.59 21.33
C THR A 76 11.94 1.32 21.21
N GLN A 77 11.52 2.04 22.25
CA GLN A 77 10.27 2.83 22.20
C GLN A 77 10.32 3.94 21.15
N PHE A 78 11.45 4.65 21.06
CA PHE A 78 11.63 5.72 20.08
C PHE A 78 11.61 5.19 18.64
N LEU A 79 12.27 4.06 18.39
CA LEU A 79 12.22 3.38 17.09
C LEU A 79 10.81 2.94 16.71
N MET A 80 10.07 2.34 17.63
CA MET A 80 8.67 1.95 17.42
C MET A 80 7.80 3.15 17.02
N PHE A 81 8.03 4.31 17.64
CA PHE A 81 7.30 5.54 17.32
C PHE A 81 7.58 6.01 15.89
N ILE A 82 8.86 6.01 15.47
CA ILE A 82 9.26 6.36 14.09
C ILE A 82 8.62 5.41 13.08
N PHE A 83 8.65 4.11 13.33
CA PHE A 83 8.06 3.12 12.42
C PHE A 83 6.54 3.21 12.36
N ALA A 84 5.87 3.49 13.49
CA ALA A 84 4.43 3.72 13.50
C ALA A 84 4.06 4.97 12.67
N PHE A 85 4.81 6.05 12.82
CA PHE A 85 4.61 7.28 12.05
C PHE A 85 4.86 7.07 10.56
N ALA A 86 5.96 6.41 10.19
CA ALA A 86 6.28 6.08 8.80
C ALA A 86 5.19 5.20 8.16
N GLY A 87 4.66 4.23 8.90
CA GLY A 87 3.57 3.40 8.43
C GLY A 87 2.27 4.17 8.20
N THR A 88 1.92 5.07 9.12
CA THR A 88 0.72 5.91 8.95
C THR A 88 0.87 6.85 7.74
N ALA A 89 2.02 7.50 7.61
CA ALA A 89 2.33 8.33 6.45
C ALA A 89 2.29 7.53 5.13
N GLY A 90 2.83 6.31 5.15
CA GLY A 90 2.78 5.40 4.01
C GLY A 90 1.35 5.04 3.58
N THR A 91 0.46 4.78 4.54
CA THR A 91 -0.96 4.51 4.26
C THR A 91 -1.65 5.71 3.62
N VAL A 92 -1.42 6.90 4.15
CA VAL A 92 -2.01 8.14 3.63
C VAL A 92 -1.50 8.42 2.21
N LEU A 93 -0.20 8.30 1.97
CA LEU A 93 0.39 8.48 0.63
C LEU A 93 -0.17 7.47 -0.37
N PHE A 94 -0.31 6.21 0.03
CA PHE A 94 -0.89 5.18 -0.82
C PHE A 94 -2.34 5.48 -1.18
N ALA A 95 -3.16 5.87 -0.21
CA ALA A 95 -4.57 6.22 -0.41
C ALA A 95 -4.73 7.45 -1.32
N LEU A 96 -3.93 8.49 -1.13
CA LEU A 96 -3.89 9.67 -2.00
C LEU A 96 -3.46 9.31 -3.42
N GLY A 97 -2.44 8.47 -3.57
CA GLY A 97 -1.98 7.98 -4.87
C GLY A 97 -3.07 7.22 -5.61
N LEU A 98 -3.80 6.34 -4.91
CA LEU A 98 -4.93 5.59 -5.44
C LEU A 98 -6.06 6.53 -5.90
N LEU A 99 -6.40 7.53 -5.09
CA LEU A 99 -7.42 8.51 -5.42
C LEU A 99 -7.06 9.30 -6.68
N ILE A 100 -5.83 9.82 -6.77
CA ILE A 100 -5.35 10.55 -7.95
C ILE A 100 -5.38 9.67 -9.19
N HIS A 101 -4.99 8.40 -9.04
CA HIS A 101 -5.02 7.45 -10.16
C HIS A 101 -6.45 7.18 -10.63
N ALA A 102 -7.39 6.94 -9.72
CA ALA A 102 -8.81 6.71 -10.01
C ALA A 102 -9.46 7.92 -10.72
N LEU A 103 -9.20 9.14 -10.23
CA LEU A 103 -9.70 10.37 -10.85
C LEU A 103 -9.17 10.55 -12.28
N ARG A 104 -7.90 10.25 -12.54
CA ARG A 104 -7.33 10.31 -13.89
C ARG A 104 -7.95 9.26 -14.81
N GLN A 105 -8.18 8.07 -14.31
CA GLN A 105 -8.81 7.00 -15.10
C GLN A 105 -10.23 7.39 -15.52
N GLN A 106 -11.03 7.95 -14.60
CA GLN A 106 -12.36 8.47 -14.92
C GLN A 106 -12.33 9.57 -15.99
N ALA A 107 -11.38 10.50 -15.91
CA ALA A 107 -11.23 11.55 -16.92
C ALA A 107 -10.87 10.99 -18.30
N THR A 108 -10.07 9.93 -18.35
CA THR A 108 -9.70 9.26 -19.62
C THR A 108 -10.90 8.54 -20.24
N VAL A 109 -11.68 7.82 -19.42
CA VAL A 109 -12.90 7.13 -19.88
C VAL A 109 -13.90 8.13 -20.46
N ARG A 110 -14.16 9.25 -19.77
CA ARG A 110 -15.05 10.31 -20.29
C ARG A 110 -14.59 10.85 -21.64
N ARG A 111 -13.30 11.08 -21.83
CA ARG A 111 -12.76 11.54 -23.12
C ARG A 111 -12.93 10.51 -24.23
N LEU A 112 -12.80 9.22 -23.91
CA LEU A 112 -13.05 8.16 -24.89
C LEU A 112 -14.52 8.12 -25.31
N GLU A 113 -15.46 8.25 -24.39
CA GLU A 113 -16.89 8.32 -24.66
C GLU A 113 -17.25 9.53 -25.53
N GLU A 114 -16.65 10.70 -25.27
CA GLU A 114 -16.83 11.90 -26.09
C GLU A 114 -16.30 11.69 -27.52
N LEU A 115 -15.14 11.07 -27.69
CA LEU A 115 -14.56 10.78 -29.00
C LEU A 115 -15.41 9.75 -29.80
N GLU A 116 -15.90 8.72 -29.15
CA GLU A 116 -16.82 7.75 -29.76
C GLU A 116 -18.10 8.41 -30.24
N ARG A 117 -18.67 9.33 -29.46
CA ARG A 117 -19.86 10.08 -29.81
C ARG A 117 -19.62 10.96 -31.03
N ILE A 118 -18.50 11.69 -31.09
CA ILE A 118 -18.12 12.52 -32.24
C ILE A 118 -17.93 11.67 -33.50
N LEU A 119 -17.27 10.53 -33.40
CA LEU A 119 -17.07 9.61 -34.51
C LEU A 119 -18.40 9.07 -35.04
N HIS A 120 -19.32 8.73 -34.16
CA HIS A 120 -20.64 8.23 -34.55
C HIS A 120 -21.47 9.31 -35.27
N ASP A 121 -21.42 10.55 -34.81
CA ASP A 121 -22.09 11.69 -35.44
C ASP A 121 -21.49 12.03 -36.82
N GLN A 122 -20.16 11.91 -36.97
CA GLN A 122 -19.50 12.09 -38.27
C GLN A 122 -19.86 11.01 -39.28
N GLN A 123 -19.95 9.75 -38.84
CA GLN A 123 -20.38 8.66 -39.71
C GLN A 123 -21.86 8.82 -40.17
N ALA A 124 -22.71 9.27 -39.26
CA ALA A 124 -24.12 9.52 -39.58
C ALA A 124 -24.30 10.70 -40.55
N SER A 125 -23.46 11.73 -40.47
CA SER A 125 -23.50 12.90 -41.37
C SER A 125 -22.86 12.63 -42.75
N GLY A 126 -21.88 11.74 -42.83
CA GLY A 126 -21.22 11.37 -44.10
C GLY A 126 -22.00 10.40 -44.96
N GLN A 127 -23.09 9.83 -44.47
CA GLN A 127 -23.99 8.94 -45.21
C GLN A 127 -25.20 9.67 -45.84
N ARG A 128 -25.33 10.97 -45.67
CA ARG A 128 -26.32 11.82 -46.33
C ARG A 128 -25.73 12.56 -47.52
#